data_d41cd8b1c83588f670602786ae7df4c5
#
_entry.id   d41cd8b1c83588f670602786ae7df4c5
#
_cell.length_a   1.000
_cell.length_b   1.000
_cell.length_c   1.000
_cell.angle_alpha   90.00
_cell.angle_beta   90.00
_cell.angle_gamma   90.00
#
_symmetry.space_group_name_H-M   'P 1'
#
loop_
_entity.id
_entity.type
_entity.pdbx_description
1 polymer ?
#
loop_
_entity_poly.entity_id
_entity_poly.type
_entity_poly.pdbx_seq_one_letter_code
_entity_poly.pdbx_strand_id
1 'polypeptide(L)'
;APDELIVEEPMSIRLDGELIATTMRTPGDDFVLAVGFCVTEGVLHDVPVRSVRYCGQGPAAESEFNDVTVDTGGLAPTPTPRLGPASSSCGVCGTVAIGDLLERLRPLEAAPFDVEVLALMADRIDGQALFTTTGAVHAAVAFDRTGEPLVLREDIGR
;
A
#
# COMPACT_ATOMS: atom_id res chain seq x y z
N ALA A 1 0.89 -32.50 -10.02
CA ALA A 1 -0.20 -31.54 -9.94
C ALA A 1 0.25 -30.27 -10.66
N PRO A 2 -0.62 -29.56 -11.35
CA PRO A 2 -0.27 -28.23 -11.86
C PRO A 2 0.09 -27.32 -10.68
N ASP A 3 1.16 -26.56 -10.84
CA ASP A 3 1.59 -25.57 -9.85
C ASP A 3 0.98 -24.21 -10.21
N GLU A 4 0.59 -23.43 -9.20
CA GLU A 4 0.03 -22.10 -9.41
C GLU A 4 1.08 -21.06 -9.05
N LEU A 5 1.33 -20.13 -9.96
CA LEU A 5 2.28 -19.05 -9.78
C LEU A 5 1.54 -17.75 -9.53
N ILE A 6 2.07 -16.95 -8.59
CA ILE A 6 1.54 -15.61 -8.35
C ILE A 6 1.89 -14.68 -9.51
N VAL A 7 0.96 -13.81 -9.87
CA VAL A 7 1.20 -12.76 -10.85
C VAL A 7 1.76 -11.53 -10.15
N GLU A 8 2.83 -10.96 -10.72
CA GLU A 8 3.42 -9.70 -10.29
C GLU A 8 3.48 -8.75 -11.49
N GLU A 9 2.90 -7.55 -11.33
CA GLU A 9 2.87 -6.54 -12.37
C GLU A 9 3.22 -5.15 -11.80
N PRO A 10 3.82 -4.26 -12.60
CA PRO A 10 4.03 -2.88 -12.20
C PRO A 10 2.69 -2.14 -12.10
N MET A 11 2.59 -1.21 -11.14
CA MET A 11 1.47 -0.29 -11.02
C MET A 11 1.97 1.13 -10.78
N SER A 12 1.47 2.07 -11.56
CA SER A 12 1.67 3.49 -11.36
C SER A 12 0.60 4.06 -10.42
N ILE A 13 1.02 4.81 -9.42
CA ILE A 13 0.15 5.51 -8.48
C ILE A 13 0.22 7.00 -8.79
N ARG A 14 -0.95 7.61 -9.02
CA ARG A 14 -1.10 9.05 -9.22
C ARG A 14 -1.92 9.69 -8.12
N LEU A 15 -1.57 10.92 -7.77
CA LEU A 15 -2.37 11.78 -6.89
C LEU A 15 -2.80 13.01 -7.70
N ASP A 16 -4.11 13.20 -7.83
CA ASP A 16 -4.71 14.27 -8.63
C ASP A 16 -4.17 14.39 -10.09
N GLY A 17 -3.77 13.23 -10.65
CA GLY A 17 -3.22 13.12 -12.01
C GLY A 17 -1.69 13.13 -12.09
N GLU A 18 -1.00 13.57 -11.05
CA GLU A 18 0.47 13.57 -10.99
C GLU A 18 1.01 12.20 -10.58
N LEU A 19 1.99 11.67 -11.31
CA LEU A 19 2.65 10.41 -10.97
C LEU A 19 3.49 10.59 -9.71
N ILE A 20 3.20 9.80 -8.67
CA ILE A 20 3.91 9.86 -7.39
C ILE A 20 4.79 8.66 -7.12
N ALA A 21 4.43 7.50 -7.65
CA ALA A 21 5.22 6.27 -7.50
C ALA A 21 4.90 5.25 -8.58
N THR A 22 5.83 4.32 -8.77
CA THR A 22 5.60 3.05 -9.47
C THR A 22 6.07 1.92 -8.57
N THR A 23 5.25 0.91 -8.37
CA THR A 23 5.55 -0.25 -7.52
C THR A 23 5.17 -1.54 -8.24
N MET A 24 5.78 -2.64 -7.82
CA MET A 24 5.34 -3.98 -8.21
C MET A 24 4.25 -4.43 -7.24
N ARG A 25 3.25 -5.14 -7.74
CA ARG A 25 2.16 -5.65 -6.89
C ARG A 25 1.54 -6.93 -7.46
N THR A 26 0.82 -7.65 -6.62
CA THR A 26 -0.14 -8.67 -7.04
C THR A 26 -1.45 -7.96 -7.41
N PRO A 27 -1.97 -8.11 -8.65
CA PRO A 27 -3.25 -7.50 -9.04
C PRO A 27 -4.42 -7.92 -8.15
N GLY A 28 -5.31 -6.97 -7.83
CA GLY A 28 -6.53 -7.24 -7.07
C GLY A 28 -6.89 -6.15 -6.05
N ASP A 29 -5.99 -5.82 -5.15
CA ASP A 29 -6.21 -4.79 -4.11
C ASP A 29 -5.63 -3.41 -4.49
N ASP A 30 -5.56 -3.09 -5.77
CA ASP A 30 -4.87 -1.93 -6.33
C ASP A 30 -5.31 -0.59 -5.74
N PHE A 31 -6.61 -0.42 -5.50
CA PHE A 31 -7.14 0.82 -4.91
C PHE A 31 -6.75 0.95 -3.44
N VAL A 32 -6.76 -0.16 -2.71
CA VAL A 32 -6.33 -0.19 -1.30
C VAL A 32 -4.85 0.11 -1.20
N LEU A 33 -4.04 -0.48 -2.09
CA LEU A 33 -2.60 -0.23 -2.16
C LEU A 33 -2.32 1.23 -2.49
N ALA A 34 -2.98 1.82 -3.50
CA ALA A 34 -2.76 3.20 -3.90
C ALA A 34 -3.12 4.21 -2.80
N VAL A 35 -4.28 4.03 -2.14
CA VAL A 35 -4.67 4.89 -1.02
C VAL A 35 -3.77 4.68 0.18
N GLY A 36 -3.47 3.42 0.53
CA GLY A 36 -2.56 3.08 1.62
C GLY A 36 -1.18 3.70 1.44
N PHE A 37 -0.64 3.65 0.23
CA PHE A 37 0.61 4.33 -0.12
C PHE A 37 0.51 5.83 0.15
N CYS A 38 -0.54 6.51 -0.35
CA CYS A 38 -0.72 7.95 -0.14
C CYS A 38 -0.82 8.31 1.35
N VAL A 39 -1.47 7.48 2.17
CA VAL A 39 -1.59 7.68 3.62
C VAL A 39 -0.24 7.49 4.31
N THR A 40 0.44 6.38 4.06
CA THR A 40 1.70 6.03 4.74
C THR A 40 2.86 6.94 4.34
N GLU A 41 2.85 7.47 3.12
CA GLU A 41 3.82 8.46 2.65
C GLU A 41 3.46 9.90 3.09
N GLY A 42 2.31 10.09 3.75
CA GLY A 42 1.87 11.39 4.25
C GLY A 42 1.57 12.42 3.16
N VAL A 43 1.39 11.99 1.89
CA VAL A 43 1.20 12.92 0.77
C VAL A 43 -0.21 13.52 0.70
N LEU A 44 -1.16 12.95 1.44
CA LEU A 44 -2.53 13.49 1.52
C LEU A 44 -2.64 14.71 2.42
N HIS A 45 -1.75 14.89 3.38
CA HIS A 45 -1.80 15.99 4.36
C HIS A 45 -3.19 16.18 5.00
N ASP A 46 -3.82 15.05 5.42
CA ASP A 46 -5.19 15.01 6.00
C ASP A 46 -6.32 15.40 5.01
N VAL A 47 -6.04 15.58 3.74
CA VAL A 47 -7.07 15.85 2.73
C VAL A 47 -7.82 14.54 2.43
N PRO A 48 -9.18 14.56 2.46
CA PRO A 48 -9.95 13.36 2.18
C PRO A 48 -9.87 12.93 0.70
N VAL A 49 -9.76 11.63 0.48
CA VAL A 49 -9.87 11.03 -0.85
C VAL A 49 -11.34 11.11 -1.31
N ARG A 50 -11.58 11.64 -2.50
CA ARG A 50 -12.89 11.73 -3.12
C ARG A 50 -13.23 10.50 -3.95
N SER A 51 -12.25 10.02 -4.72
CA SER A 51 -12.42 8.84 -5.54
C SER A 51 -11.08 8.17 -5.84
N VAL A 52 -11.15 6.90 -6.20
CA VAL A 52 -10.02 6.13 -6.72
C VAL A 52 -10.47 5.44 -7.99
N ARG A 53 -9.66 5.48 -9.03
CA ARG A 53 -10.02 4.88 -10.32
C ARG A 53 -8.79 4.39 -11.06
N TYR A 54 -8.99 3.39 -11.92
CA TYR A 54 -8.02 3.09 -12.95
C TYR A 54 -8.10 4.18 -14.02
N CYS A 55 -7.03 4.71 -14.40
CA CYS A 55 -6.60 5.55 -15.49
C CYS A 55 -5.77 6.76 -15.01
N GLY A 56 -4.59 6.85 -15.54
CA GLY A 56 -3.76 8.06 -15.44
C GLY A 56 -4.13 9.04 -16.54
N GLN A 57 -3.64 8.78 -17.73
CA GLN A 57 -3.95 9.55 -18.94
C GLN A 57 -4.39 8.54 -20.02
N GLY A 58 -5.68 8.56 -20.37
CA GLY A 58 -6.26 7.65 -21.34
C GLY A 58 -7.18 6.59 -20.74
N PRO A 59 -7.77 5.72 -21.58
CA PRO A 59 -8.63 4.64 -21.14
C PRO A 59 -7.87 3.62 -20.25
N ALA A 60 -8.51 3.14 -19.20
CA ALA A 60 -7.93 2.13 -18.29
C ALA A 60 -7.42 0.87 -19.03
N ALA A 61 -8.09 0.48 -20.09
CA ALA A 61 -7.70 -0.67 -20.90
C ALA A 61 -6.35 -0.48 -21.63
N GLU A 62 -5.96 0.75 -21.96
CA GLU A 62 -4.65 1.03 -22.59
C GLU A 62 -3.49 0.89 -21.62
N SER A 63 -3.73 1.12 -20.31
CA SER A 63 -2.75 0.90 -19.26
C SER A 63 -2.82 -0.52 -18.67
N GLU A 64 -3.64 -1.41 -19.25
CA GLU A 64 -3.89 -2.76 -18.73
C GLU A 64 -4.27 -2.75 -17.23
N PHE A 65 -4.99 -1.71 -16.79
CA PHE A 65 -5.34 -1.47 -15.39
C PHE A 65 -4.14 -1.29 -14.43
N ASN A 66 -2.98 -0.95 -14.97
CA ASN A 66 -1.75 -0.74 -14.20
C ASN A 66 -1.48 0.75 -13.84
N ASP A 67 -2.47 1.61 -13.97
CA ASP A 67 -2.39 3.03 -13.61
C ASP A 67 -3.60 3.42 -12.74
N VAL A 68 -3.35 3.75 -11.49
CA VAL A 68 -4.37 4.10 -10.49
C VAL A 68 -4.22 5.56 -10.10
N THR A 69 -5.31 6.31 -10.18
CA THR A 69 -5.40 7.69 -9.72
C THR A 69 -6.20 7.78 -8.44
N VAL A 70 -5.58 8.31 -7.39
CA VAL A 70 -6.22 8.78 -6.16
C VAL A 70 -6.57 10.25 -6.37
N ASP A 71 -7.83 10.60 -6.22
CA ASP A 71 -8.37 11.93 -6.51
C ASP A 71 -8.84 12.60 -5.23
N THR A 72 -8.26 13.76 -4.92
CA THR A 72 -8.67 14.64 -3.82
C THR A 72 -9.42 15.88 -4.33
N GLY A 73 -9.55 16.03 -5.65
CA GLY A 73 -10.08 17.22 -6.31
C GLY A 73 -9.08 18.37 -6.38
N GLY A 74 -7.79 18.05 -6.44
CA GLY A 74 -6.70 19.03 -6.48
C GLY A 74 -6.45 19.73 -5.14
N LEU A 75 -6.95 19.17 -4.03
CA LEU A 75 -6.77 19.75 -2.69
C LEU A 75 -5.50 19.27 -2.00
N ALA A 76 -4.98 18.11 -2.36
CA ALA A 76 -3.69 17.65 -1.85
C ALA A 76 -2.53 18.50 -2.41
N PRO A 77 -1.51 18.80 -1.60
CA PRO A 77 -0.30 19.45 -2.11
C PRO A 77 0.34 18.60 -3.21
N THR A 78 0.90 19.25 -4.23
CA THR A 78 1.61 18.53 -5.29
C THR A 78 2.83 17.80 -4.69
N PRO A 79 2.85 16.48 -4.69
CA PRO A 79 3.95 15.73 -4.09
C PRO A 79 5.19 15.80 -4.99
N THR A 80 6.37 15.70 -4.38
CA THR A 80 7.61 15.48 -5.13
C THR A 80 7.62 14.02 -5.58
N PRO A 81 7.62 13.73 -6.90
CA PRO A 81 7.59 12.36 -7.39
C PRO A 81 8.82 11.57 -6.92
N ARG A 82 8.59 10.34 -6.47
CA ARG A 82 9.66 9.34 -6.30
C ARG A 82 9.88 8.64 -7.64
N LEU A 83 10.74 9.20 -8.48
CA LEU A 83 10.99 8.72 -9.86
C LEU A 83 11.96 7.52 -9.93
N GLY A 84 12.36 6.93 -8.80
CA GLY A 84 13.17 5.71 -8.77
C GLY A 84 12.31 4.48 -8.52
N PRO A 85 12.63 3.30 -9.13
CA PRO A 85 12.02 2.06 -8.71
C PRO A 85 12.32 1.86 -7.22
N ALA A 86 11.30 1.48 -6.45
CA ALA A 86 11.49 1.08 -5.05
C ALA A 86 12.43 -0.14 -5.05
N SER A 87 13.72 0.12 -4.85
CA SER A 87 14.78 -0.91 -5.02
C SER A 87 15.04 -1.69 -3.74
N SER A 88 14.31 -1.41 -2.67
CA SER A 88 14.43 -2.12 -1.41
C SER A 88 13.10 -2.69 -0.95
N SER A 89 13.17 -3.85 -0.36
CA SER A 89 12.04 -4.60 0.19
C SER A 89 11.20 -3.82 1.23
N CYS A 90 11.73 -2.74 1.81
CA CYS A 90 11.02 -1.94 2.81
C CYS A 90 10.44 -0.63 2.26
N GLY A 91 10.63 -0.31 0.97
CA GLY A 91 10.12 0.92 0.35
C GLY A 91 10.77 2.22 0.85
N VAL A 92 11.63 2.16 1.88
CA VAL A 92 12.29 3.31 2.50
C VAL A 92 13.76 3.35 2.04
N CYS A 93 14.01 3.80 0.83
CA CYS A 93 15.36 4.01 0.34
C CYS A 93 15.68 5.47 0.19
N GLY A 94 16.57 5.93 1.06
CA GLY A 94 17.21 7.23 1.03
C GLY A 94 17.01 8.03 2.31
N THR A 95 18.10 8.57 2.83
CA THR A 95 18.11 9.42 4.05
C THR A 95 17.28 10.69 3.88
N VAL A 96 17.12 11.20 2.66
CA VAL A 96 16.24 12.33 2.35
C VAL A 96 14.77 11.96 2.63
N ALA A 97 14.39 10.72 2.32
CA ALA A 97 13.03 10.25 2.52
C ALA A 97 12.60 10.16 3.99
N ILE A 98 13.51 9.87 4.92
CA ILE A 98 13.17 9.77 6.35
C ILE A 98 12.88 11.17 6.92
N GLY A 99 13.68 12.16 6.62
CA GLY A 99 13.46 13.54 7.05
C GLY A 99 12.12 14.08 6.55
N ASP A 100 11.89 13.96 5.25
CA ASP A 100 10.63 14.38 4.62
C ASP A 100 9.41 13.64 5.17
N LEU A 101 9.55 12.34 5.49
CA LEU A 101 8.48 11.54 6.06
C LEU A 101 8.13 12.01 7.48
N LEU A 102 9.14 12.26 8.31
CA LEU A 102 8.94 12.75 9.67
C LEU A 102 8.29 14.15 9.72
N GLU A 103 8.50 14.98 8.70
CA GLU A 103 7.84 16.28 8.58
C GLU A 103 6.36 16.17 8.19
N ARG A 104 5.98 15.10 7.45
CA ARG A 104 4.62 14.90 6.94
C ARG A 104 3.74 14.09 7.87
N LEU A 105 4.32 13.16 8.61
CA LEU A 105 3.57 12.28 9.50
C LEU A 105 3.48 12.86 10.90
N ARG A 106 2.32 12.70 11.52
CA ARG A 106 2.13 13.05 12.93
C ARG A 106 2.61 11.90 13.81
N PRO A 107 3.25 12.20 14.95
CA PRO A 107 3.55 11.19 15.95
C PRO A 107 2.28 10.47 16.40
N LEU A 108 2.36 9.14 16.49
CA LEU A 108 1.28 8.36 17.06
C LEU A 108 1.25 8.55 18.58
N GLU A 109 0.05 8.58 19.15
CA GLU A 109 -0.11 8.50 20.59
C GLU A 109 0.40 7.15 21.09
N ALA A 110 1.23 7.17 22.14
CA ALA A 110 1.68 5.95 22.78
C ALA A 110 0.49 5.23 23.43
N ALA A 111 0.25 4.01 22.99
CA ALA A 111 -0.78 3.15 23.55
C ALA A 111 -0.13 1.86 24.06
N PRO A 112 -0.38 1.46 25.33
CA PRO A 112 0.10 0.17 25.81
C PRO A 112 -0.62 -0.96 25.08
N PHE A 113 0.15 -1.98 24.69
CA PHE A 113 -0.39 -3.24 24.19
C PHE A 113 -0.09 -4.34 25.20
N ASP A 114 -1.02 -5.27 25.33
CA ASP A 114 -0.82 -6.47 26.10
C ASP A 114 0.14 -7.42 25.36
N VAL A 115 1.23 -7.78 26.03
CA VAL A 115 2.26 -8.66 25.43
C VAL A 115 1.71 -10.05 25.11
N GLU A 116 0.77 -10.54 25.92
CA GLU A 116 0.13 -11.84 25.69
C GLU A 116 -0.73 -11.79 24.40
N VAL A 117 -1.44 -10.68 24.18
CA VAL A 117 -2.20 -10.45 22.95
C VAL A 117 -1.27 -10.40 21.74
N LEU A 118 -0.17 -9.65 21.83
CA LEU A 118 0.81 -9.56 20.74
C LEU A 118 1.41 -10.93 20.39
N ALA A 119 1.70 -11.75 21.39
CA ALA A 119 2.25 -13.09 21.18
C ALA A 119 1.30 -14.04 20.41
N LEU A 120 0.00 -13.83 20.55
CA LEU A 120 -1.03 -14.66 19.91
C LEU A 120 -1.49 -14.15 18.54
N MET A 121 -1.14 -12.91 18.15
CA MET A 121 -1.61 -12.33 16.89
C MET A 121 -1.21 -13.14 15.67
N ALA A 122 0.01 -13.69 15.64
CA ALA A 122 0.47 -14.49 14.51
C ALA A 122 -0.36 -15.76 14.30
N ASP A 123 -0.79 -16.39 15.39
CA ASP A 123 -1.61 -17.61 15.36
C ASP A 123 -3.06 -17.33 14.93
N ARG A 124 -3.48 -16.06 14.95
CA ARG A 124 -4.83 -15.62 14.54
C ARG A 124 -4.89 -15.16 13.08
N ILE A 125 -3.77 -15.26 12.35
CA ILE A 125 -3.78 -14.95 10.92
C ILE A 125 -4.41 -16.12 10.18
N ASP A 126 -5.60 -15.90 9.65
CA ASP A 126 -6.36 -16.88 8.89
C ASP A 126 -6.82 -16.24 7.56
N GLY A 127 -7.20 -17.08 6.58
CA GLY A 127 -7.74 -16.60 5.31
C GLY A 127 -6.67 -16.16 4.29
N GLN A 128 -5.42 -16.58 4.44
CA GLN A 128 -4.33 -16.35 3.48
C GLN A 128 -4.52 -17.22 2.22
N ALA A 129 -5.41 -16.79 1.33
CA ALA A 129 -5.80 -17.57 0.15
C ALA A 129 -4.66 -17.70 -0.85
N LEU A 130 -3.96 -16.61 -1.12
CA LEU A 130 -2.84 -16.60 -2.08
C LEU A 130 -1.65 -17.40 -1.53
N PHE A 131 -1.31 -17.23 -0.26
CA PHE A 131 -0.24 -17.99 0.38
C PHE A 131 -0.56 -19.49 0.40
N THR A 132 -1.78 -19.85 0.73
CA THR A 132 -2.21 -21.26 0.75
C THR A 132 -2.09 -21.92 -0.62
N THR A 133 -2.33 -21.16 -1.69
CA THR A 133 -2.30 -21.69 -3.07
C THR A 133 -0.89 -21.69 -3.65
N THR A 134 -0.09 -20.64 -3.40
CA THR A 134 1.19 -20.41 -4.08
C THR A 134 2.41 -20.54 -3.17
N GLY A 135 2.24 -20.36 -1.86
CA GLY A 135 3.35 -20.35 -0.89
C GLY A 135 4.33 -19.17 -1.05
N ALA A 136 3.97 -18.14 -1.83
CA ALA A 136 4.94 -17.17 -2.34
C ALA A 136 4.50 -15.70 -2.19
N VAL A 137 3.72 -15.36 -1.17
CA VAL A 137 3.29 -13.98 -0.90
C VAL A 137 3.60 -13.56 0.53
N HIS A 138 3.65 -12.26 0.75
CA HIS A 138 3.65 -11.64 2.06
C HIS A 138 2.23 -11.32 2.48
N ALA A 139 1.97 -11.32 3.79
CA ALA A 139 0.70 -10.91 4.35
C ALA A 139 0.90 -9.75 5.33
N ALA A 140 0.00 -8.77 5.27
CA ALA A 140 -0.13 -7.72 6.26
C ALA A 140 -1.50 -7.81 6.91
N VAL A 141 -1.53 -7.83 8.25
CA VAL A 141 -2.76 -7.93 9.02
C VAL A 141 -2.83 -6.79 10.01
N ALA A 142 -3.95 -6.07 10.02
CA ALA A 142 -4.26 -5.13 11.08
C ALA A 142 -5.13 -5.81 12.13
N PHE A 143 -4.82 -5.60 13.40
CA PHE A 143 -5.56 -6.12 14.53
C PHE A 143 -6.10 -4.97 15.38
N ASP A 144 -7.20 -5.21 16.06
CA ASP A 144 -7.64 -4.36 17.13
C ASP A 144 -6.83 -4.60 18.42
N ARG A 145 -7.15 -3.87 19.49
CA ARG A 145 -6.43 -3.96 20.77
C ARG A 145 -6.62 -5.30 21.49
N THR A 146 -7.62 -6.08 21.12
CA THR A 146 -7.91 -7.41 21.67
C THR A 146 -7.24 -8.53 20.88
N GLY A 147 -6.56 -8.16 19.77
CA GLY A 147 -5.91 -9.09 18.87
C GLY A 147 -6.87 -9.76 17.90
N GLU A 148 -8.05 -9.17 17.66
CA GLU A 148 -8.94 -9.63 16.60
C GLU A 148 -8.52 -9.03 15.26
N PRO A 149 -8.39 -9.84 14.19
CA PRO A 149 -8.00 -9.36 12.89
C PRO A 149 -9.11 -8.51 12.27
N LEU A 150 -8.77 -7.29 11.85
CA LEU A 150 -9.66 -6.33 11.20
C LEU A 150 -9.60 -6.41 9.69
N VAL A 151 -8.40 -6.56 9.14
CA VAL A 151 -8.16 -6.63 7.70
C VAL A 151 -6.89 -7.40 7.42
N LEU A 152 -6.92 -8.24 6.39
CA LEU A 152 -5.76 -8.95 5.85
C LEU A 152 -5.59 -8.56 4.38
N ARG A 153 -4.35 -8.36 3.96
CA ARG A 153 -3.97 -8.19 2.56
C ARG A 153 -2.74 -9.04 2.26
N GLU A 154 -2.75 -9.65 1.09
CA GLU A 154 -1.65 -10.46 0.58
C GLU A 154 -1.09 -9.83 -0.69
N ASP A 155 0.24 -9.77 -0.80
CA ASP A 155 0.93 -9.25 -1.97
C ASP A 155 2.31 -9.91 -2.10
N ILE A 156 2.81 -10.07 -3.33
CA ILE A 156 4.17 -10.54 -3.57
C ILE A 156 5.21 -9.44 -3.28
N GLY A 157 4.82 -8.18 -3.46
CA GLY A 157 5.62 -7.00 -3.13
C GLY A 157 5.66 -6.71 -1.63
N ARG A 158 6.54 -5.79 -1.24
CA ARG A 158 6.64 -5.31 0.14
C ARG A 158 6.57 -3.80 0.18
#